data_35e579fb3dd5367fc70c1e2141572110
#
_entry.id   35e579fb3dd5367fc70c1e2141572110
#
_cell.length_a   1.000
_cell.length_b   1.000
_cell.length_c   1.000
_cell.angle_alpha   90.00
_cell.angle_beta   90.00
_cell.angle_gamma   90.00
#
_symmetry.space_group_name_H-M   'P 1'
#
loop_
_entity.id
_entity.type
_entity.pdbx_description
1 polymer ?
#
loop_
_entity_poly.entity_id
_entity_poly.type
_entity_poly.pdbx_seq_one_letter_code
_entity_poly.pdbx_strand_id
1 'polypeptide(L)'
;MIQRVYEQVAGILDDAYVATDDERIEAAVKAFGGKVVMTSTEHKSGTDRCQEACTKIGGQFDVVVNIQGDEPFIQPSQLQAVKACFDDPATQIATLVKPFTVDNGFEALENVNSPKVVLNKNRNALYFSRSIIPYQRNAAKEDWLENHTYYKHIGLYAYRVEVLKEITALPQSSLEIAESLEPVSYTH
;
A
#
# COMPACT_ATOMS: atom_id res chain seq x y z
N MET A 1 -15.74 1.69 -12.10
CA MET A 1 -14.93 1.37 -10.90
C MET A 1 -14.02 2.55 -10.55
N ILE A 2 -13.12 2.98 -11.42
CA ILE A 2 -12.16 4.08 -11.16
C ILE A 2 -12.79 5.39 -10.68
N GLN A 3 -13.96 5.77 -11.20
CA GLN A 3 -14.68 6.98 -10.77
C GLN A 3 -15.01 6.92 -9.26
N ARG A 4 -15.48 5.78 -8.75
CA ARG A 4 -15.81 5.62 -7.31
C ARG A 4 -14.58 5.77 -6.42
N VAL A 5 -13.45 5.18 -6.83
CA VAL A 5 -12.18 5.32 -6.12
C VAL A 5 -11.77 6.79 -6.11
N TYR A 6 -11.77 7.43 -7.27
CA TYR A 6 -11.40 8.83 -7.43
C TYR A 6 -12.24 9.77 -6.54
N GLU A 7 -13.58 9.64 -6.58
CA GLU A 7 -14.49 10.49 -5.81
C GLU A 7 -14.30 10.33 -4.30
N GLN A 8 -14.05 9.11 -3.81
CA GLN A 8 -13.75 8.87 -2.39
C GLN A 8 -12.42 9.50 -1.97
N VAL A 9 -11.39 9.38 -2.80
CA VAL A 9 -10.05 9.91 -2.51
C VAL A 9 -10.05 11.44 -2.58
N ALA A 10 -10.63 12.02 -3.61
CA ALA A 10 -10.69 13.47 -3.83
C ALA A 10 -11.49 14.21 -2.74
N GLY A 11 -12.37 13.52 -2.01
CA GLY A 11 -13.10 14.09 -0.87
C GLY A 11 -12.31 14.16 0.44
N ILE A 12 -11.10 13.55 0.49
CA ILE A 12 -10.35 13.39 1.73
C ILE A 12 -8.91 13.92 1.62
N LEU A 13 -8.25 13.66 0.50
CA LEU A 13 -6.91 14.13 0.23
C LEU A 13 -6.94 15.49 -0.47
N ASP A 14 -5.87 16.25 -0.34
CA ASP A 14 -5.79 17.63 -0.84
C ASP A 14 -5.86 17.69 -2.38
N ASP A 15 -5.39 16.63 -3.04
CA ASP A 15 -5.53 16.44 -4.49
C ASP A 15 -5.58 14.96 -4.87
N ALA A 16 -6.14 14.63 -6.04
CA ALA A 16 -6.24 13.27 -6.55
C ALA A 16 -6.04 13.25 -8.07
N TYR A 17 -5.27 12.27 -8.54
CA TYR A 17 -5.00 12.03 -9.94
C TYR A 17 -5.11 10.55 -10.26
N VAL A 18 -5.62 10.21 -11.43
CA VAL A 18 -5.54 8.85 -11.96
C VAL A 18 -4.30 8.76 -12.84
N ALA A 19 -3.35 7.90 -12.47
CA ALA A 19 -2.19 7.57 -13.29
C ALA A 19 -2.49 6.33 -14.14
N THR A 20 -2.40 6.42 -15.44
CA THR A 20 -2.74 5.32 -16.36
C THR A 20 -1.92 5.38 -17.64
N ASP A 21 -1.76 4.25 -18.30
CA ASP A 21 -1.19 4.11 -19.65
C ASP A 21 -2.26 3.79 -20.72
N ASP A 22 -3.54 3.73 -20.30
CA ASP A 22 -4.66 3.35 -21.18
C ASP A 22 -5.51 4.59 -21.54
N GLU A 23 -5.58 4.91 -22.84
CA GLU A 23 -6.36 6.04 -23.36
C GLU A 23 -7.88 5.91 -23.07
N ARG A 24 -8.40 4.69 -22.92
CA ARG A 24 -9.81 4.44 -22.57
C ARG A 24 -10.09 4.87 -21.15
N ILE A 25 -9.13 4.61 -20.22
CA ILE A 25 -9.21 5.06 -18.85
C ILE A 25 -9.07 6.57 -18.78
N GLU A 26 -8.12 7.16 -19.54
CA GLU A 26 -7.96 8.61 -19.65
C GLU A 26 -9.28 9.27 -20.08
N ALA A 27 -9.89 8.77 -21.17
CA ALA A 27 -11.16 9.29 -21.66
C ALA A 27 -12.29 9.18 -20.63
N ALA A 28 -12.37 8.03 -19.94
CA ALA A 28 -13.36 7.81 -18.89
C ALA A 28 -13.18 8.77 -17.70
N VAL A 29 -11.94 9.02 -17.27
CA VAL A 29 -11.63 9.95 -16.16
C VAL A 29 -11.99 11.38 -16.54
N LYS A 30 -11.63 11.82 -17.76
CA LYS A 30 -11.99 13.15 -18.29
C LYS A 30 -13.52 13.31 -18.37
N ALA A 31 -14.26 12.27 -18.72
CA ALA A 31 -15.71 12.31 -18.87
C ALA A 31 -16.46 12.64 -17.57
N PHE A 32 -15.92 12.22 -16.40
CA PHE A 32 -16.51 12.62 -15.12
C PHE A 32 -15.79 13.81 -14.44
N GLY A 33 -14.90 14.50 -15.15
CA GLY A 33 -14.20 15.69 -14.66
C GLY A 33 -13.03 15.38 -13.70
N GLY A 34 -12.55 14.14 -13.65
CA GLY A 34 -11.38 13.76 -12.87
C GLY A 34 -10.07 14.22 -13.50
N LYS A 35 -9.03 14.35 -12.68
CA LYS A 35 -7.67 14.64 -13.12
C LYS A 35 -6.97 13.33 -13.50
N VAL A 36 -6.27 13.32 -14.64
CA VAL A 36 -5.58 12.15 -15.15
C VAL A 36 -4.19 12.51 -15.64
N VAL A 37 -3.24 11.61 -15.46
CA VAL A 37 -1.86 11.71 -15.95
C VAL A 37 -1.54 10.44 -16.72
N MET A 38 -1.18 10.61 -17.99
CA MET A 38 -0.69 9.52 -18.83
C MET A 38 0.75 9.18 -18.46
N THR A 39 0.99 7.90 -18.19
CA THR A 39 2.29 7.35 -17.78
C THR A 39 2.76 6.27 -18.75
N SER A 40 4.03 5.88 -18.64
CA SER A 40 4.62 4.84 -19.49
C SER A 40 3.93 3.48 -19.29
N THR A 41 3.89 2.70 -20.37
CA THR A 41 3.50 1.28 -20.38
C THR A 41 4.58 0.37 -19.79
N GLU A 42 5.81 0.87 -19.63
CA GLU A 42 6.98 0.09 -19.20
C GLU A 42 7.05 -0.11 -17.67
N HIS A 43 6.19 0.55 -16.90
CA HIS A 43 6.18 0.41 -15.46
C HIS A 43 5.80 -0.99 -15.01
N LYS A 44 6.63 -1.56 -14.12
CA LYS A 44 6.44 -2.90 -13.57
C LYS A 44 5.58 -2.89 -12.31
N SER A 45 5.47 -1.72 -11.65
CA SER A 45 4.74 -1.57 -10.40
C SER A 45 3.87 -0.32 -10.37
N GLY A 46 2.89 -0.30 -9.47
CA GLY A 46 2.09 0.89 -9.17
C GLY A 46 2.93 2.00 -8.52
N THR A 47 3.98 1.64 -7.81
CA THR A 47 4.90 2.58 -7.15
C THR A 47 5.71 3.37 -8.17
N ASP A 48 6.28 2.70 -9.19
CA ASP A 48 6.99 3.34 -10.30
C ASP A 48 6.06 4.30 -11.07
N ARG A 49 4.82 3.85 -11.33
CA ARG A 49 3.81 4.66 -12.00
C ARG A 49 3.44 5.92 -11.21
N CYS A 50 3.29 5.81 -9.89
CA CYS A 50 3.04 6.94 -9.01
C CYS A 50 4.20 7.95 -9.03
N GLN A 51 5.43 7.48 -9.07
CA GLN A 51 6.61 8.33 -9.13
C GLN A 51 6.66 9.13 -10.45
N GLU A 52 6.43 8.48 -11.60
CA GLU A 52 6.36 9.19 -12.88
C GLU A 52 5.22 10.22 -12.90
N ALA A 53 4.03 9.83 -12.42
CA ALA A 53 2.88 10.73 -12.34
C ALA A 53 3.20 11.96 -11.48
N CYS A 54 3.80 11.77 -10.31
CA CYS A 54 4.20 12.84 -9.41
C CYS A 54 5.18 13.82 -10.11
N THR A 55 6.15 13.29 -10.84
CA THR A 55 7.11 14.09 -11.61
C THR A 55 6.43 14.90 -12.72
N LYS A 56 5.49 14.30 -13.45
CA LYS A 56 4.76 14.97 -14.54
C LYS A 56 3.80 16.06 -14.04
N ILE A 57 3.17 15.84 -12.89
CA ILE A 57 2.28 16.83 -12.27
C ILE A 57 3.07 18.07 -11.84
N GLY A 58 4.30 17.91 -11.34
CA GLY A 58 5.23 19.00 -11.03
C GLY A 58 4.77 19.91 -9.88
N GLY A 59 3.83 19.46 -9.03
CA GLY A 59 3.35 20.19 -7.86
C GLY A 59 4.32 20.09 -6.67
N GLN A 60 4.12 20.94 -5.65
CA GLN A 60 4.78 20.80 -4.36
C GLN A 60 3.89 19.91 -3.47
N PHE A 61 4.21 18.64 -3.44
CA PHE A 61 3.55 17.68 -2.56
C PHE A 61 4.55 17.18 -1.52
N ASP A 62 4.12 17.06 -0.27
CA ASP A 62 4.93 16.47 0.80
C ASP A 62 4.81 14.96 0.81
N VAL A 63 3.61 14.45 0.50
CA VAL A 63 3.25 13.03 0.60
C VAL A 63 2.45 12.60 -0.63
N VAL A 64 2.75 11.43 -1.15
CA VAL A 64 1.98 10.74 -2.19
C VAL A 64 1.35 9.48 -1.61
N VAL A 65 0.05 9.31 -1.82
CA VAL A 65 -0.68 8.09 -1.44
C VAL A 65 -0.96 7.27 -2.70
N ASN A 66 -0.39 6.08 -2.77
CA ASN A 66 -0.62 5.12 -3.85
C ASN A 66 -1.84 4.25 -3.53
N ILE A 67 -2.90 4.42 -4.32
CA ILE A 67 -4.17 3.72 -4.16
C ILE A 67 -4.45 2.94 -5.43
N GLN A 68 -4.72 1.65 -5.28
CA GLN A 68 -5.05 0.80 -6.43
C GLN A 68 -6.41 1.20 -7.02
N GLY A 69 -6.48 1.32 -8.34
CA GLY A 69 -7.70 1.74 -9.05
C GLY A 69 -8.85 0.73 -9.00
N ASP A 70 -8.59 -0.48 -8.51
CA ASP A 70 -9.55 -1.57 -8.33
C ASP A 70 -9.99 -1.78 -6.87
N GLU A 71 -9.70 -0.82 -5.98
CA GLU A 71 -10.14 -0.82 -4.57
C GLU A 71 -11.34 0.13 -4.33
N PRO A 72 -12.55 -0.16 -4.84
CA PRO A 72 -13.70 0.74 -4.74
C PRO A 72 -14.28 0.82 -3.31
N PHE A 73 -13.78 0.02 -2.37
CA PHE A 73 -14.25 -0.05 -0.98
C PHE A 73 -13.28 0.58 0.03
N ILE A 74 -12.29 1.34 -0.47
CA ILE A 74 -11.40 2.10 0.41
C ILE A 74 -12.22 3.00 1.35
N GLN A 75 -11.91 2.94 2.64
CA GLN A 75 -12.67 3.69 3.63
C GLN A 75 -11.99 5.03 3.93
N PRO A 76 -12.78 6.11 4.14
CA PRO A 76 -12.25 7.41 4.56
C PRO A 76 -11.30 7.32 5.76
N SER A 77 -11.63 6.48 6.75
CA SER A 77 -10.81 6.26 7.94
C SER A 77 -9.43 5.67 7.63
N GLN A 78 -9.31 4.87 6.57
CA GLN A 78 -8.03 4.31 6.13
C GLN A 78 -7.11 5.41 5.58
N LEU A 79 -7.65 6.30 4.75
CA LEU A 79 -6.91 7.42 4.18
C LEU A 79 -6.49 8.41 5.27
N GLN A 80 -7.39 8.72 6.21
CA GLN A 80 -7.08 9.57 7.35
C GLN A 80 -6.01 8.96 8.26
N ALA A 81 -6.06 7.65 8.51
CA ALA A 81 -5.06 6.96 9.32
C ALA A 81 -3.67 7.01 8.68
N VAL A 82 -3.57 6.81 7.37
CA VAL A 82 -2.29 6.89 6.64
C VAL A 82 -1.78 8.33 6.62
N LYS A 83 -2.65 9.31 6.35
CA LYS A 83 -2.29 10.74 6.37
C LYS A 83 -1.73 11.15 7.74
N ALA A 84 -2.37 10.73 8.83
CA ALA A 84 -1.95 11.04 10.20
C ALA A 84 -0.57 10.48 10.58
N CYS A 85 -0.08 9.43 9.91
CA CYS A 85 1.28 8.94 10.14
C CYS A 85 2.34 10.01 9.81
N PHE A 86 2.06 10.91 8.89
CA PHE A 86 3.00 11.95 8.44
C PHE A 86 2.97 13.23 9.29
N ASP A 87 2.16 13.28 10.34
CA ASP A 87 2.28 14.29 11.41
C ASP A 87 3.60 14.13 12.14
N ASP A 88 4.16 12.92 12.18
CA ASP A 88 5.55 12.68 12.58
C ASP A 88 6.49 12.95 11.39
N PRO A 89 7.38 13.95 11.47
CA PRO A 89 8.33 14.26 10.41
C PRO A 89 9.33 13.13 10.12
N ALA A 90 9.52 12.18 11.06
CA ALA A 90 10.39 11.03 10.87
C ALA A 90 9.74 9.93 10.00
N THR A 91 8.42 9.99 9.78
CA THR A 91 7.73 9.03 8.93
C THR A 91 8.11 9.23 7.47
N GLN A 92 8.70 8.22 6.88
CA GLN A 92 9.10 8.18 5.47
C GLN A 92 8.08 7.45 4.60
N ILE A 93 7.61 6.28 5.07
CA ILE A 93 6.65 5.41 4.39
C ILE A 93 5.59 4.98 5.42
N ALA A 94 4.34 4.96 5.01
CA ALA A 94 3.25 4.42 5.80
C ALA A 94 2.45 3.40 4.98
N THR A 95 1.96 2.37 5.65
CA THR A 95 1.03 1.39 5.08
C THR A 95 0.00 0.97 6.11
N LEU A 96 -0.99 0.21 5.69
CA LEU A 96 -2.06 -0.25 6.55
C LEU A 96 -1.90 -1.72 6.91
N VAL A 97 -2.32 -2.04 8.11
CA VAL A 97 -2.44 -3.42 8.59
C VAL A 97 -3.82 -3.67 9.18
N LYS A 98 -4.29 -4.90 9.07
CA LYS A 98 -5.52 -5.36 9.72
C LYS A 98 -5.21 -6.58 10.58
N PRO A 99 -5.59 -6.60 11.86
CA PRO A 99 -5.42 -7.80 12.67
C PRO A 99 -6.28 -8.94 12.12
N PHE A 100 -5.74 -10.15 12.13
CA PHE A 100 -6.54 -11.36 12.01
C PHE A 100 -7.27 -11.58 13.33
N THR A 101 -8.52 -11.99 13.25
CA THR A 101 -9.36 -12.35 14.40
C THR A 101 -9.58 -13.85 14.44
N VAL A 102 -9.95 -14.38 15.60
CA VAL A 102 -10.30 -15.80 15.76
C VAL A 102 -11.40 -16.20 14.77
N ASP A 103 -12.38 -15.32 14.54
CA ASP A 103 -13.47 -15.57 13.59
C ASP A 103 -13.01 -15.73 12.15
N ASN A 104 -11.83 -15.21 11.77
CA ASN A 104 -11.27 -15.43 10.45
C ASN A 104 -10.82 -16.88 10.22
N GLY A 105 -10.51 -17.61 11.31
CA GLY A 105 -10.00 -18.96 11.29
C GLY A 105 -8.54 -19.06 10.84
N PHE A 106 -7.92 -20.20 11.15
CA PHE A 106 -6.52 -20.45 10.80
C PHE A 106 -6.27 -20.47 9.28
N GLU A 107 -7.24 -20.92 8.48
CA GLU A 107 -7.16 -20.95 7.02
C GLU A 107 -6.93 -19.55 6.43
N ALA A 108 -7.57 -18.52 6.98
CA ALA A 108 -7.35 -17.15 6.54
C ALA A 108 -5.91 -16.67 6.85
N LEU A 109 -5.36 -17.09 8.00
CA LEU A 109 -3.97 -16.81 8.36
C LEU A 109 -2.99 -17.57 7.45
N GLU A 110 -3.30 -18.81 7.07
CA GLU A 110 -2.44 -19.64 6.21
C GLU A 110 -2.46 -19.20 4.74
N ASN A 111 -3.47 -18.43 4.33
CA ASN A 111 -3.61 -17.98 2.95
C ASN A 111 -2.41 -17.12 2.49
N VAL A 112 -1.65 -17.62 1.51
CA VAL A 112 -0.46 -16.94 0.94
C VAL A 112 -0.80 -15.64 0.20
N ASN A 113 -2.06 -15.46 -0.22
CA ASN A 113 -2.55 -14.22 -0.83
C ASN A 113 -2.93 -13.14 0.19
N SER A 114 -2.80 -13.45 1.47
CA SER A 114 -2.93 -12.52 2.58
C SER A 114 -1.56 -12.34 3.25
N PRO A 115 -0.68 -11.45 2.73
CA PRO A 115 0.64 -11.26 3.29
C PRO A 115 0.55 -10.85 4.76
N LYS A 116 1.45 -11.37 5.58
CA LYS A 116 1.59 -11.05 6.99
C LYS A 116 2.70 -10.03 7.16
N VAL A 117 2.59 -9.24 8.21
CA VAL A 117 3.64 -8.28 8.59
C VAL A 117 3.91 -8.38 10.08
N VAL A 118 5.18 -8.39 10.44
CA VAL A 118 5.62 -8.32 11.83
C VAL A 118 5.92 -6.87 12.17
N LEU A 119 5.37 -6.40 13.28
CA LEU A 119 5.57 -5.05 13.77
C LEU A 119 6.44 -5.05 15.03
N ASN A 120 7.29 -4.04 15.17
CA ASN A 120 7.96 -3.77 16.44
C ASN A 120 7.01 -3.04 17.41
N LYS A 121 7.49 -2.78 18.64
CA LYS A 121 6.73 -2.07 19.69
C LYS A 121 6.31 -0.64 19.32
N ASN A 122 6.98 -0.04 18.35
CA ASN A 122 6.70 1.31 17.84
C ASN A 122 5.79 1.28 16.60
N ARG A 123 5.24 0.12 16.26
CA ARG A 123 4.42 -0.13 15.07
C ARG A 123 5.16 0.02 13.74
N ASN A 124 6.50 0.00 13.73
CA ASN A 124 7.25 -0.07 12.49
C ASN A 124 7.28 -1.51 11.98
N ALA A 125 7.08 -1.68 10.69
CA ALA A 125 7.19 -2.97 10.03
C ALA A 125 8.64 -3.48 10.07
N LEU A 126 8.82 -4.74 10.48
CA LEU A 126 10.11 -5.41 10.51
C LEU A 126 10.30 -6.30 9.29
N TYR A 127 9.24 -7.00 8.87
CA TYR A 127 9.28 -7.89 7.71
C TYR A 127 7.88 -8.20 7.22
N PHE A 128 7.73 -8.38 5.90
CA PHE A 128 6.52 -8.83 5.24
C PHE A 128 6.75 -10.22 4.64
N SER A 129 5.79 -11.12 4.78
CA SER A 129 5.89 -12.47 4.22
C SER A 129 4.53 -13.06 3.85
N ARG A 130 4.53 -13.90 2.81
CA ARG A 130 3.37 -14.75 2.50
C ARG A 130 3.24 -15.89 3.48
N SER A 131 4.34 -16.33 4.11
CA SER A 131 4.33 -17.31 5.17
C SER A 131 3.74 -16.76 6.46
N ILE A 132 3.29 -17.64 7.36
CA ILE A 132 2.87 -17.22 8.70
C ILE A 132 4.09 -16.82 9.51
N ILE A 133 4.16 -15.58 9.91
CA ILE A 133 5.17 -15.02 10.80
C ILE A 133 4.51 -14.19 11.91
N PRO A 134 4.96 -14.34 13.20
CA PRO A 134 5.93 -15.29 13.71
C PRO A 134 5.37 -16.72 13.87
N TYR A 135 6.24 -17.70 13.95
CA TYR A 135 5.87 -19.07 14.28
C TYR A 135 5.69 -19.24 15.78
N GLN A 136 4.59 -19.84 16.24
CA GLN A 136 4.37 -20.15 17.65
C GLN A 136 4.79 -21.60 17.97
N ARG A 137 5.98 -21.76 18.53
CA ARG A 137 6.58 -23.07 18.76
C ARG A 137 5.83 -23.94 19.79
N ASN A 138 5.25 -23.30 20.81
CA ASN A 138 4.72 -23.98 21.99
C ASN A 138 3.18 -23.99 22.03
N ALA A 139 2.51 -23.74 20.91
CA ALA A 139 1.06 -23.73 20.81
C ALA A 139 0.59 -24.58 19.62
N ALA A 140 -0.56 -25.21 19.74
CA ALA A 140 -1.23 -25.83 18.61
C ALA A 140 -1.67 -24.74 17.62
N LYS A 141 -1.74 -25.07 16.33
CA LYS A 141 -2.06 -24.09 15.28
C LYS A 141 -3.44 -23.45 15.48
N GLU A 142 -4.37 -24.20 16.01
CA GLU A 142 -5.73 -23.78 16.32
C GLU A 142 -5.77 -22.62 17.32
N ASP A 143 -4.80 -22.57 18.22
CA ASP A 143 -4.71 -21.57 19.30
C ASP A 143 -3.91 -20.33 18.90
N TRP A 144 -3.31 -20.29 17.70
CA TRP A 144 -2.39 -19.21 17.32
C TRP A 144 -3.03 -17.83 17.29
N LEU A 145 -4.28 -17.74 16.82
CA LEU A 145 -4.99 -16.47 16.74
C LEU A 145 -5.49 -15.98 18.11
N GLU A 146 -5.66 -16.88 19.08
CA GLU A 146 -5.98 -16.52 20.46
C GLU A 146 -4.74 -16.03 21.22
N ASN A 147 -3.60 -16.66 20.96
CA ASN A 147 -2.37 -16.41 21.71
C ASN A 147 -1.55 -15.22 21.19
N HIS A 148 -1.72 -14.83 19.91
CA HIS A 148 -0.93 -13.77 19.30
C HIS A 148 -1.72 -13.00 18.24
N THR A 149 -1.54 -11.69 18.21
CA THR A 149 -2.12 -10.84 17.17
C THR A 149 -1.28 -10.88 15.91
N TYR A 150 -1.75 -11.56 14.88
CA TYR A 150 -1.19 -11.52 13.55
C TYR A 150 -1.78 -10.36 12.75
N TYR A 151 -0.98 -9.75 11.90
CA TYR A 151 -1.43 -8.64 11.05
C TYR A 151 -1.36 -9.03 9.58
N LYS A 152 -2.50 -8.83 8.89
CA LYS A 152 -2.58 -8.83 7.44
C LYS A 152 -2.12 -7.47 6.93
N HIS A 153 -1.22 -7.46 5.96
CA HIS A 153 -0.84 -6.27 5.23
C HIS A 153 -1.97 -5.86 4.25
N ILE A 154 -2.24 -4.58 4.17
CA ILE A 154 -3.16 -3.96 3.22
C ILE A 154 -2.33 -3.13 2.23
N GLY A 155 -2.45 -3.42 0.94
CA GLY A 155 -1.60 -2.86 -0.13
C GLY A 155 -1.84 -1.38 -0.45
N LEU A 156 -2.12 -0.56 0.56
CA LEU A 156 -2.19 0.88 0.44
C LEU A 156 -0.94 1.49 1.06
N TYR A 157 -0.27 2.38 0.32
CA TYR A 157 0.98 3.00 0.75
C TYR A 157 0.94 4.51 0.62
N ALA A 158 1.64 5.18 1.52
CA ALA A 158 1.96 6.58 1.40
C ALA A 158 3.45 6.80 1.62
N TYR A 159 4.02 7.76 0.90
CA TYR A 159 5.45 8.04 0.86
C TYR A 159 5.70 9.54 0.95
N ARG A 160 6.78 9.97 1.64
CA ARG A 160 7.37 11.28 1.33
C ARG A 160 7.81 11.28 -0.14
N VAL A 161 7.64 12.40 -0.83
CA VAL A 161 7.93 12.48 -2.28
C VAL A 161 9.39 12.16 -2.59
N GLU A 162 10.34 12.65 -1.76
CA GLU A 162 11.74 12.33 -1.91
C GLU A 162 12.01 10.84 -1.73
N VAL A 163 11.37 10.21 -0.73
CA VAL A 163 11.52 8.78 -0.45
C VAL A 163 10.94 7.94 -1.59
N LEU A 164 9.79 8.34 -2.15
CA LEU A 164 9.22 7.68 -3.33
C LEU A 164 10.21 7.64 -4.49
N LYS A 165 10.89 8.77 -4.75
CA LYS A 165 11.93 8.85 -5.78
C LYS A 165 13.14 7.97 -5.49
N GLU A 166 13.54 7.87 -4.22
CA GLU A 166 14.67 7.02 -3.81
C GLU A 166 14.35 5.54 -3.98
N ILE A 167 13.21 5.07 -3.46
CA ILE A 167 12.84 3.65 -3.50
C ILE A 167 12.61 3.13 -4.92
N THR A 168 12.06 3.96 -5.81
CA THR A 168 11.87 3.57 -7.24
C THR A 168 13.17 3.49 -8.02
N ALA A 169 14.27 4.05 -7.51
CA ALA A 169 15.60 3.90 -8.09
C ALA A 169 16.36 2.67 -7.56
N LEU A 170 15.86 1.99 -6.52
CA LEU A 170 16.51 0.81 -5.95
C LEU A 170 16.29 -0.43 -6.84
N PRO A 171 17.29 -1.29 -6.95
CA PRO A 171 17.10 -2.61 -7.55
C PRO A 171 16.24 -3.48 -6.63
N GLN A 172 15.41 -4.33 -7.22
CA GLN A 172 14.64 -5.32 -6.46
C GLN A 172 15.57 -6.22 -5.64
N SER A 173 15.26 -6.39 -4.36
CA SER A 173 15.99 -7.29 -3.49
C SER A 173 15.65 -8.77 -3.78
N SER A 174 16.55 -9.67 -3.42
CA SER A 174 16.31 -11.12 -3.56
C SER A 174 15.08 -11.58 -2.73
N LEU A 175 14.82 -10.94 -1.60
CA LEU A 175 13.69 -11.23 -0.75
C LEU A 175 12.38 -10.73 -1.37
N GLU A 176 12.38 -9.55 -1.97
CA GLU A 176 11.23 -9.03 -2.72
C GLU A 176 10.85 -9.97 -3.87
N ILE A 177 11.86 -10.42 -4.63
CA ILE A 177 11.66 -11.37 -5.74
C ILE A 177 11.07 -12.68 -5.23
N ALA A 178 11.58 -13.21 -4.13
CA ALA A 178 11.12 -14.48 -3.56
C ALA A 178 9.67 -14.40 -3.03
N GLU A 179 9.33 -13.33 -2.33
CA GLU A 179 8.00 -13.12 -1.74
C GLU A 179 7.02 -12.49 -2.73
N SER A 180 7.51 -11.88 -3.83
CA SER A 180 6.75 -11.00 -4.73
C SER A 180 5.99 -9.92 -3.95
N LEU A 181 6.71 -9.22 -3.08
CA LEU A 181 6.21 -8.18 -2.19
C LEU A 181 7.19 -7.00 -2.19
N GLU A 182 6.84 -5.90 -2.87
CA GLU A 182 7.67 -4.67 -2.93
C GLU A 182 8.11 -4.15 -1.55
N PRO A 183 7.25 -4.13 -0.50
CA PRO A 183 7.62 -3.53 0.78
C PRO A 183 8.76 -4.26 1.49
N VAL A 184 9.09 -5.47 1.08
CA VAL A 184 10.25 -6.20 1.62
C VAL A 184 11.54 -5.45 1.34
N SER A 185 11.68 -4.81 0.17
CA SER A 185 12.86 -3.98 -0.16
C SER A 185 12.94 -2.69 0.64
N TYR A 186 11.81 -2.20 1.17
CA TYR A 186 11.77 -0.92 1.90
C TYR A 186 12.13 -1.05 3.38
N THR A 187 12.19 -2.28 3.92
CA THR A 187 12.49 -2.54 5.35
C THR A 187 13.95 -2.91 5.61
N HIS A 188 14.78 -2.90 4.57
CA HIS A 188 16.20 -3.34 4.69
C HIS A 188 17.20 -2.28 4.26
#